data_58d18ff6f44617273329b3cc47daea48
#
_entry.id   58d18ff6f44617273329b3cc47daea48
#
_cell.length_a   1.000
_cell.length_b   1.000
_cell.length_c   1.000
_cell.angle_alpha   90.00
_cell.angle_beta   90.00
_cell.angle_gamma   90.00
#
_symmetry.space_group_name_H-M   'P 1'
#
loop_
_entity.id
_entity.type
_entity.pdbx_description
1 polymer ?
#
loop_
_entity_poly.entity_id
_entity_poly.type
_entity_poly.pdbx_seq_one_letter_code
_entity_poly.pdbx_strand_id
1 'polypeptide(L)'
;MNTLRRSGIKSPKAARADDCLALEQLPNIGPALAAGLRRVGICHPAELRSRDPLQLYRALCRATGKRQDPCVLDTFMAAVEFMGGAAPAPWWHFTAQRKQRYGPL
;
A
#
# COMPACT_ATOMS: atom_id res chain seq x y z
N MET A 1 -3.35 23.41 18.74
CA MET A 1 -2.83 23.11 18.48
C MET A 1 -2.33 22.21 18.32
N ASN A 2 -2.16 21.74 18.29
CA ASN A 2 -1.56 21.01 18.21
C ASN A 2 -0.98 20.45 17.24
N THR A 3 -0.72 20.59 16.76
CA THR A 3 -0.17 20.28 15.63
C THR A 3 1.10 19.72 15.80
N LEU A 4 1.79 20.23 16.54
CA LEU A 4 2.97 19.79 16.70
C LEU A 4 3.07 18.47 17.03
N ARG A 5 2.21 17.98 17.62
CA ARG A 5 2.32 16.72 18.01
C ARG A 5 2.32 15.80 16.96
N ARG A 6 2.28 16.17 15.84
CA ARG A 6 2.21 15.32 14.84
C ARG A 6 3.43 14.64 14.58
N SER A 7 4.53 15.09 14.91
CA SER A 7 5.76 14.47 14.69
C SER A 7 5.79 13.11 15.24
N GLY A 8 6.10 12.11 14.51
CA GLY A 8 6.14 10.73 14.95
C GLY A 8 4.81 10.07 15.13
N ILE A 9 3.74 10.81 14.97
CA ILE A 9 2.42 10.26 15.10
C ILE A 9 1.95 9.75 13.76
N LYS A 10 1.45 8.52 13.72
CA LYS A 10 0.95 7.97 12.48
C LYS A 10 -0.31 8.70 12.05
N SER A 11 -0.44 8.91 10.76
CA SER A 11 -1.65 9.47 10.22
C SER A 11 -2.81 8.52 10.44
N PRO A 12 -4.01 9.02 10.78
CA PRO A 12 -5.19 8.18 10.89
C PRO A 12 -5.47 7.52 9.55
N LYS A 13 -5.93 6.27 9.58
CA LYS A 13 -6.29 5.59 8.35
C LYS A 13 -7.57 6.17 7.76
N ALA A 14 -7.62 6.27 6.44
CA ALA A 14 -8.83 6.70 5.77
C ALA A 14 -9.86 5.58 5.79
N ALA A 15 -11.13 5.94 5.97
CA ALA A 15 -12.22 4.97 5.94
C ALA A 15 -12.66 4.70 4.50
N ARG A 16 -12.43 5.64 3.60
CA ARG A 16 -12.87 5.54 2.21
C ARG A 16 -11.79 6.08 1.29
N ALA A 17 -11.78 5.59 0.06
CA ALA A 17 -10.79 6.03 -0.92
C ALA A 17 -10.81 7.55 -1.12
N ASP A 18 -12.00 8.16 -1.16
CA ASP A 18 -12.11 9.60 -1.38
C ASP A 18 -11.47 10.44 -0.28
N ASP A 19 -11.34 9.87 0.93
CA ASP A 19 -10.75 10.57 2.05
C ASP A 19 -9.27 10.28 2.21
N CYS A 20 -8.70 9.44 1.34
CA CYS A 20 -7.32 9.04 1.42
C CYS A 20 -6.46 10.00 0.61
N LEU A 21 -5.80 10.92 1.30
CA LEU A 21 -5.02 11.98 0.66
C LEU A 21 -3.52 11.79 0.79
N ALA A 22 -3.09 10.90 1.65
CA ALA A 22 -1.67 10.60 1.85
C ALA A 22 -1.48 9.10 1.86
N LEU A 23 -0.32 8.64 1.41
CA LEU A 23 -0.02 7.21 1.33
C LEU A 23 -0.12 6.53 2.70
N GLU A 24 0.27 7.24 3.75
CA GLU A 24 0.22 6.72 5.11
C GLU A 24 -1.19 6.51 5.64
N GLN A 25 -2.20 7.05 4.95
CA GLN A 25 -3.60 6.85 5.32
C GLN A 25 -4.19 5.60 4.70
N LEU A 26 -3.47 4.97 3.77
CA LEU A 26 -3.93 3.72 3.17
C LEU A 26 -3.95 2.59 4.20
N PRO A 27 -4.92 1.68 4.12
CA PRO A 27 -4.92 0.51 5.00
C PRO A 27 -3.60 -0.24 4.90
N ASN A 28 -3.06 -0.64 6.03
CA ASN A 28 -1.84 -1.45 6.13
C ASN A 28 -0.54 -0.76 5.68
N ILE A 29 -0.59 0.47 5.23
CA ILE A 29 0.61 1.17 4.76
C ILE A 29 1.14 2.05 5.88
N GLY A 30 2.28 1.67 6.43
CA GLY A 30 3.00 2.50 7.38
C GLY A 30 4.04 3.36 6.67
N PRO A 31 4.87 4.08 7.45
CA PRO A 31 5.87 4.98 6.84
C PRO A 31 6.86 4.29 5.91
N ALA A 32 7.28 3.06 6.24
CA ALA A 32 8.25 2.35 5.42
C ALA A 32 7.69 1.98 4.05
N LEU A 33 6.46 1.44 4.00
CA LEU A 33 5.85 1.09 2.72
C LEU A 33 5.43 2.33 1.94
N ALA A 34 5.04 3.40 2.63
CA ALA A 34 4.75 4.65 1.96
C ALA A 34 5.99 5.19 1.25
N ALA A 35 7.15 5.14 1.93
CA ALA A 35 8.41 5.52 1.32
C ALA A 35 8.73 4.62 0.12
N GLY A 36 8.46 3.31 0.24
CA GLY A 36 8.65 2.37 -0.86
C GLY A 36 7.79 2.71 -2.06
N LEU A 37 6.52 3.05 -1.84
CA LEU A 37 5.65 3.46 -2.94
C LEU A 37 6.16 4.72 -3.63
N ARG A 38 6.61 5.72 -2.86
CA ARG A 38 7.19 6.92 -3.43
C ARG A 38 8.42 6.60 -4.26
N ARG A 39 9.20 5.65 -3.80
CA ARG A 39 10.42 5.24 -4.49
C ARG A 39 10.14 4.64 -5.86
N VAL A 40 8.97 4.00 -6.03
CA VAL A 40 8.58 3.44 -7.32
C VAL A 40 7.63 4.37 -8.10
N GLY A 41 7.54 5.64 -7.69
CA GLY A 41 6.82 6.65 -8.47
C GLY A 41 5.40 6.92 -8.06
N ILE A 42 4.93 6.30 -6.98
CA ILE A 42 3.57 6.55 -6.48
C ILE A 42 3.65 7.62 -5.41
N CYS A 43 3.13 8.80 -5.69
CA CYS A 43 3.19 9.91 -4.77
C CYS A 43 1.85 10.23 -4.10
N HIS A 44 0.75 9.74 -4.66
CA HIS A 44 -0.58 10.01 -4.14
C HIS A 44 -1.42 8.74 -4.22
N PRO A 45 -2.29 8.47 -3.23
CA PRO A 45 -3.10 7.25 -3.24
C PRO A 45 -3.93 7.06 -4.50
N ALA A 46 -4.44 8.14 -5.09
CA ALA A 46 -5.25 8.04 -6.31
C ALA A 46 -4.49 7.40 -7.46
N GLU A 47 -3.17 7.45 -7.43
CA GLU A 47 -2.33 6.85 -8.48
C GLU A 47 -2.35 5.32 -8.43
N LEU A 48 -2.87 4.75 -7.35
CA LEU A 48 -2.99 3.29 -7.25
C LEU A 48 -4.21 2.74 -7.99
N ARG A 49 -5.12 3.59 -8.41
CA ARG A 49 -6.31 3.12 -9.12
C ARG A 49 -5.87 2.41 -10.40
N SER A 50 -6.39 1.22 -10.59
CA SER A 50 -6.10 0.41 -11.77
C SER A 50 -4.64 0.01 -11.94
N ARG A 51 -3.82 0.15 -10.90
CA ARG A 51 -2.43 -0.31 -10.98
C ARG A 51 -2.37 -1.81 -10.69
N ASP A 52 -1.40 -2.45 -11.31
CA ASP A 52 -1.16 -3.87 -11.08
C ASP A 52 -0.28 -4.03 -9.83
N PRO A 53 -0.80 -4.65 -8.76
CA PRO A 53 -0.03 -4.80 -7.52
C PRO A 53 1.27 -5.57 -7.72
N LEU A 54 1.28 -6.57 -8.61
CA LEU A 54 2.49 -7.35 -8.87
C LEU A 54 3.58 -6.51 -9.50
N GLN A 55 3.22 -5.61 -10.41
CA GLN A 55 4.19 -4.70 -11.02
C GLN A 55 4.78 -3.76 -9.97
N LEU A 56 3.95 -3.26 -9.07
CA LEU A 56 4.44 -2.41 -7.97
C LEU A 56 5.40 -3.17 -7.08
N TYR A 57 5.06 -4.41 -6.74
CA TYR A 57 5.89 -5.26 -5.91
C TYR A 57 7.25 -5.50 -6.58
N ARG A 58 7.23 -5.85 -7.86
CA ARG A 58 8.47 -6.11 -8.60
C ARG A 58 9.32 -4.86 -8.75
N ALA A 59 8.68 -3.72 -8.99
CA ALA A 59 9.39 -2.44 -9.07
C ALA A 59 10.08 -2.13 -7.74
N LEU A 60 9.42 -2.40 -6.63
CA LEU A 60 10.03 -2.17 -5.32
C LEU A 60 11.21 -3.11 -5.08
N CYS A 61 11.08 -4.38 -5.45
CA CYS A 61 12.21 -5.31 -5.35
C CYS A 61 13.40 -4.80 -6.16
N ARG A 62 13.17 -4.32 -7.38
CA ARG A 62 14.27 -3.79 -8.19
C ARG A 62 14.86 -2.52 -7.59
N ALA A 63 14.01 -1.63 -7.10
CA ALA A 63 14.47 -0.36 -6.54
C ALA A 63 15.30 -0.55 -5.29
N THR A 64 14.98 -1.57 -4.49
CA THR A 64 15.70 -1.85 -3.24
C THR A 64 16.85 -2.85 -3.42
N GLY A 65 16.92 -3.49 -4.58
CA GLY A 65 17.97 -4.48 -4.84
C GLY A 65 17.78 -5.79 -4.09
N LYS A 66 16.58 -6.05 -3.58
CA LYS A 66 16.34 -7.30 -2.86
C LYS A 66 14.88 -7.72 -3.00
N ARG A 67 14.66 -9.02 -2.81
CA ARG A 67 13.32 -9.57 -2.83
C ARG A 67 12.59 -9.14 -1.55
N GLN A 68 11.43 -8.54 -1.72
CA GLN A 68 10.59 -8.15 -0.60
C GLN A 68 9.77 -9.34 -0.11
N ASP A 69 9.34 -9.29 1.15
CA ASP A 69 8.47 -10.33 1.70
C ASP A 69 7.17 -10.37 0.89
N PRO A 70 6.63 -11.57 0.59
CA PRO A 70 5.37 -11.65 -0.14
C PRO A 70 4.20 -10.91 0.49
N CYS A 71 4.21 -10.68 1.81
CA CYS A 71 3.15 -9.91 2.44
C CYS A 71 3.10 -8.45 1.94
N VAL A 72 4.19 -7.95 1.37
CA VAL A 72 4.21 -6.63 0.75
C VAL A 72 3.28 -6.63 -0.47
N LEU A 73 3.28 -7.71 -1.24
CA LEU A 73 2.36 -7.83 -2.37
C LEU A 73 0.91 -7.90 -1.88
N ASP A 74 0.65 -8.66 -0.81
CA ASP A 74 -0.69 -8.71 -0.21
C ASP A 74 -1.15 -7.31 0.19
N THR A 75 -0.24 -6.55 0.77
CA THR A 75 -0.52 -5.18 1.20
C THR A 75 -0.81 -4.26 0.00
N PHE A 76 -0.06 -4.41 -1.08
CA PHE A 76 -0.32 -3.64 -2.29
C PHE A 76 -1.65 -4.01 -2.92
N MET A 77 -2.03 -5.30 -2.88
CA MET A 77 -3.35 -5.72 -3.35
C MET A 77 -4.44 -5.04 -2.53
N ALA A 78 -4.28 -5.01 -1.22
CA ALA A 78 -5.25 -4.35 -0.34
C ALA A 78 -5.37 -2.86 -0.67
N ALA A 79 -4.26 -2.20 -0.91
CA ALA A 79 -4.24 -0.77 -1.20
C ALA A 79 -4.91 -0.45 -2.55
N VAL A 80 -4.62 -1.25 -3.57
CA VAL A 80 -5.21 -1.05 -4.88
C VAL A 80 -6.73 -1.29 -4.85
N GLU A 81 -7.17 -2.34 -4.17
CA GLU A 81 -8.60 -2.62 -4.02
C GLU A 81 -9.31 -1.51 -3.26
N PHE A 82 -8.68 -1.02 -2.18
CA PHE A 82 -9.25 0.07 -1.41
C PHE A 82 -9.43 1.32 -2.26
N MET A 83 -8.42 1.68 -3.04
CA MET A 83 -8.51 2.87 -3.90
C MET A 83 -9.48 2.66 -5.05
N GLY A 84 -9.83 1.42 -5.36
CA GLY A 84 -10.88 1.10 -6.31
C GLY A 84 -12.28 1.13 -5.72
N GLY A 85 -12.41 1.42 -4.43
CA GLY A 85 -13.70 1.57 -3.77
C GLY A 85 -14.06 0.47 -2.78
N ALA A 86 -13.19 -0.53 -2.59
CA ALA A 86 -13.47 -1.60 -1.63
C ALA A 86 -13.30 -1.12 -0.20
N ALA A 87 -13.97 -1.78 0.74
CA ALA A 87 -13.81 -1.49 2.15
C ALA A 87 -12.37 -1.80 2.59
N PRO A 88 -11.85 -1.11 3.60
CA PRO A 88 -10.52 -1.43 4.13
C PRO A 88 -10.50 -2.88 4.63
N ALA A 89 -9.41 -3.57 4.38
CA ALA A 89 -9.22 -4.94 4.84
C ALA A 89 -7.77 -5.13 5.26
N PRO A 90 -7.49 -6.03 6.20
CA PRO A 90 -6.12 -6.33 6.57
C PRO A 90 -5.41 -7.04 5.42
N TRP A 91 -4.08 -6.90 5.35
CA TRP A 91 -3.32 -7.45 4.25
C TRP A 91 -3.46 -8.98 4.13
N TRP A 92 -3.58 -9.68 5.25
CA TRP A 92 -3.68 -11.15 5.24
C TRP A 92 -4.99 -11.65 4.64
N HIS A 93 -5.96 -10.78 4.50
CA HIS A 93 -7.20 -11.09 3.79
C HIS A 93 -6.91 -11.44 2.31
N PHE A 94 -5.79 -10.97 1.79
CA PHE A 94 -5.42 -11.16 0.38
C PHE A 94 -4.40 -12.28 0.16
N THR A 95 -3.91 -12.91 1.21
CA THR A 95 -2.83 -13.91 1.08
C THR A 95 -3.23 -15.10 0.20
N ALA A 96 -4.42 -15.66 0.43
CA ALA A 96 -4.88 -16.79 -0.38
C ALA A 96 -5.08 -16.39 -1.83
N GLN A 97 -5.66 -15.22 -2.06
CA GLN A 97 -5.88 -14.70 -3.39
C GLN A 97 -4.56 -14.45 -4.12
N ARG A 98 -3.57 -13.92 -3.41
CA ARG A 98 -2.24 -13.71 -3.99
C ARG A 98 -1.62 -15.03 -4.44
N LYS A 99 -1.68 -16.05 -3.60
CA LYS A 99 -1.12 -17.36 -3.94
C LYS A 99 -1.81 -17.96 -5.14
N GLN A 100 -3.13 -17.83 -5.20
CA GLN A 100 -3.91 -18.37 -6.31
C GLN A 100 -3.68 -17.61 -7.60
N ARG A 101 -3.57 -16.29 -7.52
CA ARG A 101 -3.48 -15.43 -8.69
C ARG A 101 -2.08 -15.36 -9.28
N TYR A 102 -1.06 -15.31 -8.44
CA TYR A 102 0.31 -15.10 -8.89
C TYR A 102 1.23 -16.29 -8.67
N GLY A 103 0.84 -17.26 -7.84
CA GLY A 103 1.68 -18.40 -7.53
C GLY A 103 2.91 -18.01 -6.73
N PRO A 104 3.96 -18.84 -6.78
CA PRO A 104 5.20 -18.53 -6.07
C PRO A 104 5.86 -17.28 -6.66
N LEU A 105 6.50 -16.52 -5.83
CA LEU A 105 7.18 -15.29 -6.25
C LEU A 105 8.69 -15.49 -6.45
#